data_78db4d0f3da75648976191235c6506cd
#
_entry.id   78db4d0f3da75648976191235c6506cd
#
_cell.length_a   1.000
_cell.length_b   1.000
_cell.length_c   1.000
_cell.angle_alpha   90.00
_cell.angle_beta   90.00
_cell.angle_gamma   90.00
#
_symmetry.space_group_name_H-M   'P 1'
#
loop_
_entity.id
_entity.type
_entity.pdbx_description
1 polymer ?
#
loop_
_entity_poly.entity_id
_entity_poly.type
_entity_poly.pdbx_seq_one_letter_code
_entity_poly.pdbx_strand_id
1 'polypeptide(L)'
;MPERAVDVARGMAGLPNLELAGIGANVTCIGGVLPTRENAQLLVDVAGEIERALGIELRILSAGNSATLALILRHEMPARANQLRIGGAILIGEVDSTGDWPSALPHQDAFTVVAEVIEVETKPSVPEGPIAPNAFGHVPRWEDLGPRRRAILAMGRQDLQTDGLQPRRPGVTIVGASSDHLVVDVTETDPPVRLGEELEFNPPYGAVATAMASRTATQVVIPMKSRE
;
A
#
# COMPACT_ATOMS: atom_id res chain seq x y z
N MET A 1 -20.68 -0.45 -14.24
CA MET A 1 -21.48 -1.49 -14.86
C MET A 1 -21.13 -1.50 -16.34
N PRO A 2 -20.59 -2.60 -16.89
CA PRO A 2 -20.22 -2.69 -18.31
C PRO A 2 -21.36 -2.33 -19.26
N GLU A 3 -22.61 -2.72 -18.93
CA GLU A 3 -23.80 -2.49 -19.74
C GLU A 3 -24.12 -1.01 -20.01
N ARG A 4 -23.58 -0.10 -19.18
CA ARG A 4 -23.77 1.34 -19.36
C ARG A 4 -22.58 2.02 -20.06
N ALA A 5 -21.53 1.28 -20.34
CA ALA A 5 -20.28 1.88 -20.86
C ALA A 5 -20.48 2.55 -22.22
N VAL A 6 -21.27 1.95 -23.12
CA VAL A 6 -21.58 2.51 -24.43
C VAL A 6 -22.36 3.83 -24.32
N ASP A 7 -23.34 3.91 -23.42
CA ASP A 7 -24.14 5.14 -23.26
C ASP A 7 -23.31 6.28 -22.64
N VAL A 8 -22.46 5.95 -21.66
CA VAL A 8 -21.53 6.92 -21.08
C VAL A 8 -20.54 7.41 -22.14
N ALA A 9 -19.97 6.50 -22.91
CA ALA A 9 -19.03 6.84 -23.99
C ALA A 9 -19.69 7.74 -25.05
N ARG A 10 -20.93 7.45 -25.42
CA ARG A 10 -21.70 8.29 -26.36
C ARG A 10 -21.93 9.71 -25.82
N GLY A 11 -22.28 9.82 -24.53
CA GLY A 11 -22.44 11.12 -23.88
C GLY A 11 -21.12 11.92 -23.87
N MET A 12 -19.99 11.25 -23.57
CA MET A 12 -18.68 11.89 -23.54
C MET A 12 -18.18 12.31 -24.93
N ALA A 13 -18.37 11.47 -25.94
CA ALA A 13 -17.96 11.76 -27.32
C ALA A 13 -18.68 12.96 -27.93
N GLY A 14 -19.84 13.33 -27.41
CA GLY A 14 -20.60 14.51 -27.82
C GLY A 14 -20.20 15.82 -27.14
N LEU A 15 -19.29 15.79 -26.15
CA LEU A 15 -18.89 16.98 -25.40
C LEU A 15 -17.84 17.81 -26.17
N PRO A 16 -17.99 19.14 -26.25
CA PRO A 16 -16.99 19.98 -26.89
C PRO A 16 -15.68 19.99 -26.08
N ASN A 17 -14.56 20.08 -26.77
CA ASN A 17 -13.20 20.12 -26.20
C ASN A 17 -12.75 18.84 -25.45
N LEU A 18 -13.45 17.72 -25.65
CA LEU A 18 -13.06 16.41 -25.13
C LEU A 18 -12.83 15.42 -26.28
N GLU A 19 -11.84 14.58 -26.12
CA GLU A 19 -11.59 13.42 -26.98
C GLU A 19 -11.70 12.15 -26.12
N LEU A 20 -12.52 11.21 -26.51
CA LEU A 20 -12.60 9.90 -25.87
C LEU A 20 -11.40 9.05 -26.34
N ALA A 21 -10.29 9.12 -25.63
CA ALA A 21 -9.05 8.44 -25.97
C ALA A 21 -9.05 6.94 -25.65
N GLY A 22 -9.88 6.52 -24.69
CA GLY A 22 -9.90 5.13 -24.25
C GLY A 22 -10.81 4.85 -23.07
N ILE A 23 -10.74 3.61 -22.57
CA ILE A 23 -11.43 3.18 -21.36
C ILE A 23 -10.45 2.52 -20.40
N GLY A 24 -10.84 2.42 -19.13
CA GLY A 24 -10.02 1.76 -18.13
C GLY A 24 -10.85 1.06 -17.06
N ALA A 25 -10.26 0.03 -16.49
CA ALA A 25 -10.76 -0.66 -15.32
C ALA A 25 -9.75 -0.58 -14.17
N ASN A 26 -10.23 -0.75 -12.94
CA ASN A 26 -9.37 -0.90 -11.77
C ASN A 26 -9.81 -2.12 -10.97
N VAL A 27 -8.83 -2.86 -10.48
CA VAL A 27 -9.00 -4.08 -9.69
C VAL A 27 -8.19 -3.96 -8.39
N THR A 28 -8.43 -4.82 -7.43
CA THR A 28 -7.80 -4.88 -6.10
C THR A 28 -8.00 -3.67 -5.17
N CYS A 29 -8.19 -2.47 -5.65
CA CYS A 29 -8.24 -1.24 -4.87
C CYS A 29 -9.24 -1.33 -3.67
N ILE A 30 -10.51 -0.94 -3.86
CA ILE A 30 -11.51 -0.97 -2.78
C ILE A 30 -12.15 -2.36 -2.66
N GLY A 31 -12.48 -2.96 -3.80
CA GLY A 31 -13.23 -4.22 -3.86
C GLY A 31 -12.42 -5.48 -3.64
N GLY A 32 -11.08 -5.39 -3.58
CA GLY A 32 -10.21 -6.55 -3.41
C GLY A 32 -10.29 -7.59 -4.55
N VAL A 33 -10.89 -7.24 -5.69
CA VAL A 33 -11.03 -8.15 -6.83
C VAL A 33 -9.67 -8.37 -7.47
N LEU A 34 -9.20 -9.61 -7.50
CA LEU A 34 -7.94 -9.96 -8.10
C LEU A 34 -7.98 -9.79 -9.63
N PRO A 35 -6.86 -9.35 -10.25
CA PRO A 35 -6.74 -9.30 -11.70
C PRO A 35 -6.73 -10.72 -12.27
N THR A 36 -7.62 -10.96 -13.24
CA THR A 36 -7.67 -12.21 -13.99
C THR A 36 -7.68 -11.92 -15.48
N ARG A 37 -7.34 -12.94 -16.29
CA ARG A 37 -7.43 -12.85 -17.76
C ARG A 37 -8.86 -12.49 -18.20
N GLU A 38 -9.87 -13.05 -17.52
CA GLU A 38 -11.28 -12.85 -17.86
C GLU A 38 -11.70 -11.41 -17.63
N ASN A 39 -11.33 -10.79 -16.48
CA ASN A 39 -11.69 -9.40 -16.24
C ASN A 39 -10.88 -8.41 -17.11
N ALA A 40 -9.65 -8.75 -17.50
CA ALA A 40 -8.91 -7.97 -18.47
C ALA A 40 -9.49 -8.13 -19.90
N GLN A 41 -9.97 -9.32 -20.27
CA GLN A 41 -10.66 -9.55 -21.53
C GLN A 41 -11.99 -8.81 -21.60
N LEU A 42 -12.75 -8.76 -20.50
CA LEU A 42 -14.00 -7.99 -20.42
C LEU A 42 -13.78 -6.50 -20.77
N LEU A 43 -12.66 -5.91 -20.34
CA LEU A 43 -12.31 -4.54 -20.73
C LEU A 43 -12.13 -4.41 -22.24
N VAL A 44 -11.50 -5.37 -22.88
CA VAL A 44 -11.30 -5.42 -24.34
C VAL A 44 -12.63 -5.56 -25.07
N ASP A 45 -13.51 -6.44 -24.56
CA ASP A 45 -14.82 -6.69 -25.16
C ASP A 45 -15.71 -5.43 -25.10
N VAL A 46 -15.75 -4.75 -23.94
CA VAL A 46 -16.47 -3.48 -23.76
C VAL A 46 -15.88 -2.38 -24.66
N ALA A 47 -14.57 -2.33 -24.84
CA ALA A 47 -13.95 -1.40 -25.78
C ALA A 47 -14.46 -1.64 -27.21
N GLY A 48 -14.49 -2.90 -27.65
CA GLY A 48 -15.01 -3.25 -28.97
C GLY A 48 -16.49 -2.94 -29.16
N GLU A 49 -17.31 -2.99 -28.12
CA GLU A 49 -18.70 -2.56 -28.15
C GLU A 49 -18.84 -1.05 -28.34
N ILE A 50 -18.04 -0.25 -27.62
CA ILE A 50 -18.00 1.21 -27.75
C ILE A 50 -17.54 1.60 -29.15
N GLU A 51 -16.45 1.02 -29.65
CA GLU A 51 -15.89 1.28 -30.97
C GLU A 51 -16.94 1.04 -32.07
N ARG A 52 -17.63 -0.10 -32.01
CA ARG A 52 -18.70 -0.43 -32.97
C ARG A 52 -19.89 0.50 -32.88
N ALA A 53 -20.29 0.90 -31.68
CA ALA A 53 -21.46 1.74 -31.45
C ALA A 53 -21.25 3.20 -31.83
N LEU A 54 -20.00 3.70 -31.76
CA LEU A 54 -19.65 5.10 -32.01
C LEU A 54 -18.89 5.32 -33.33
N GLY A 55 -18.41 4.27 -33.96
CA GLY A 55 -17.58 4.37 -35.18
C GLY A 55 -16.20 5.00 -34.92
N ILE A 56 -15.64 4.84 -33.73
CA ILE A 56 -14.34 5.39 -33.33
C ILE A 56 -13.37 4.28 -32.97
N GLU A 57 -12.09 4.61 -32.85
CA GLU A 57 -11.05 3.73 -32.31
C GLU A 57 -10.64 4.23 -30.92
N LEU A 58 -10.61 3.33 -29.93
CA LEU A 58 -10.09 3.60 -28.59
C LEU A 58 -8.61 3.25 -28.53
N ARG A 59 -7.75 4.26 -28.46
CA ARG A 59 -6.30 4.08 -28.48
C ARG A 59 -5.74 3.53 -27.17
N ILE A 60 -6.43 3.76 -26.04
CA ILE A 60 -5.97 3.41 -24.69
C ILE A 60 -6.95 2.45 -24.03
N LEU A 61 -6.48 1.26 -23.72
CA LEU A 61 -7.15 0.29 -22.86
C LEU A 61 -6.33 0.09 -21.59
N SER A 62 -6.75 0.78 -20.53
CA SER A 62 -6.02 0.84 -19.25
C SER A 62 -6.50 -0.25 -18.30
N ALA A 63 -5.78 -1.37 -18.24
CA ALA A 63 -6.22 -2.63 -17.62
C ALA A 63 -5.84 -2.77 -16.13
N GLY A 64 -5.78 -1.67 -15.39
CA GLY A 64 -5.60 -1.73 -13.94
C GLY A 64 -4.32 -1.10 -13.43
N ASN A 65 -3.80 -1.64 -12.34
CA ASN A 65 -2.76 -1.07 -11.50
C ASN A 65 -1.56 -2.03 -11.31
N SER A 66 -0.76 -1.82 -10.25
CA SER A 66 0.40 -2.66 -9.91
C SER A 66 0.07 -4.15 -9.81
N ALA A 67 -1.10 -4.51 -9.23
CA ALA A 67 -1.50 -5.92 -9.11
C ALA A 67 -1.68 -6.62 -10.46
N THR A 68 -1.99 -5.87 -11.51
CA THR A 68 -2.17 -6.42 -12.86
C THR A 68 -0.86 -6.83 -13.53
N LEU A 69 0.30 -6.41 -13.00
CA LEU A 69 1.61 -6.82 -13.51
C LEU A 69 1.78 -8.34 -13.51
N ALA A 70 1.16 -9.05 -12.58
CA ALA A 70 1.19 -10.51 -12.52
C ALA A 70 0.66 -11.16 -13.82
N LEU A 71 -0.38 -10.57 -14.46
CA LEU A 71 -0.90 -11.08 -15.71
C LEU A 71 0.08 -10.89 -16.88
N ILE A 72 0.85 -9.80 -16.87
CA ILE A 72 1.88 -9.57 -17.91
C ILE A 72 2.97 -10.63 -17.79
N LEU A 73 3.45 -10.90 -16.58
CA LEU A 73 4.52 -11.88 -16.33
C LEU A 73 4.09 -13.31 -16.67
N ARG A 74 2.81 -13.62 -16.49
CA ARG A 74 2.23 -14.92 -16.86
C ARG A 74 1.84 -15.02 -18.33
N HIS A 75 2.04 -13.94 -19.12
CA HIS A 75 1.58 -13.85 -20.50
C HIS A 75 0.06 -14.04 -20.68
N GLU A 76 -0.71 -13.63 -19.66
CA GLU A 76 -2.17 -13.75 -19.64
C GLU A 76 -2.88 -12.44 -19.99
N MET A 77 -2.15 -11.34 -20.11
CA MET A 77 -2.71 -10.04 -20.49
C MET A 77 -3.18 -10.05 -21.95
N PRO A 78 -4.44 -9.65 -22.24
CA PRO A 78 -4.91 -9.48 -23.61
C PRO A 78 -4.06 -8.45 -24.38
N ALA A 79 -3.70 -8.75 -25.63
CA ALA A 79 -2.81 -7.90 -26.44
C ALA A 79 -3.32 -6.46 -26.66
N ARG A 80 -4.66 -6.25 -26.63
CA ARG A 80 -5.28 -4.93 -26.77
C ARG A 80 -5.13 -4.07 -25.50
N ALA A 81 -4.93 -4.66 -24.33
CA ALA A 81 -4.69 -3.93 -23.08
C ALA A 81 -3.26 -3.37 -23.10
N ASN A 82 -3.12 -2.07 -23.35
CA ASN A 82 -1.85 -1.42 -23.68
C ASN A 82 -1.39 -0.39 -22.64
N GLN A 83 -2.11 -0.23 -21.54
CA GLN A 83 -1.73 0.68 -20.45
C GLN A 83 -2.02 0.08 -19.07
N LEU A 84 -1.13 0.35 -18.11
CA LEU A 84 -1.33 0.14 -16.68
C LEU A 84 -1.03 1.44 -15.92
N ARG A 85 -1.67 1.60 -14.76
CA ARG A 85 -1.42 2.70 -13.83
C ARG A 85 -0.66 2.16 -12.63
N ILE A 86 0.66 2.23 -12.69
CA ILE A 86 1.56 1.59 -11.73
C ILE A 86 2.05 2.62 -10.72
N GLY A 87 1.85 2.34 -9.43
CA GLY A 87 2.35 3.14 -8.31
C GLY A 87 3.17 2.27 -7.34
N GLY A 88 2.52 1.45 -6.53
CA GLY A 88 3.17 0.63 -5.48
C GLY A 88 4.33 -0.21 -6.01
N ALA A 89 4.18 -0.84 -7.17
CA ALA A 89 5.25 -1.67 -7.73
C ALA A 89 6.53 -0.88 -8.07
N ILE A 90 6.41 0.37 -8.53
CA ILE A 90 7.57 1.21 -8.83
C ILE A 90 8.16 1.79 -7.53
N LEU A 91 7.31 2.25 -6.60
CA LEU A 91 7.74 2.97 -5.41
C LEU A 91 8.36 2.05 -4.36
N ILE A 92 7.72 0.91 -4.10
CA ILE A 92 8.09 0.02 -2.99
C ILE A 92 8.22 -1.46 -3.40
N GLY A 93 8.17 -1.75 -4.70
CA GLY A 93 8.23 -3.13 -5.19
C GLY A 93 6.99 -3.97 -4.86
N GLU A 94 5.92 -3.37 -4.33
CA GLU A 94 4.68 -4.06 -3.98
C GLU A 94 3.81 -4.25 -5.22
N VAL A 95 3.56 -5.50 -5.57
CA VAL A 95 2.81 -5.83 -6.78
C VAL A 95 1.46 -6.39 -6.48
N ASP A 96 1.32 -7.17 -5.43
CA ASP A 96 0.16 -7.99 -5.20
C ASP A 96 -0.04 -8.25 -3.70
N SER A 97 -1.30 -8.28 -3.28
CA SER A 97 -1.71 -8.67 -1.94
C SER A 97 -1.77 -10.18 -1.74
N THR A 98 -1.56 -11.00 -2.77
CA THR A 98 -1.66 -12.48 -2.70
C THR A 98 -0.34 -13.15 -2.34
N GLY A 99 0.78 -12.44 -2.42
CA GLY A 99 2.11 -13.00 -2.15
C GLY A 99 2.66 -13.93 -3.25
N ASP A 100 1.91 -14.11 -4.34
CA ASP A 100 2.31 -14.93 -5.49
C ASP A 100 3.29 -14.23 -6.44
N TRP A 101 3.74 -13.05 -6.06
CA TRP A 101 4.70 -12.31 -6.86
C TRP A 101 6.07 -12.96 -6.85
N PRO A 102 6.68 -13.19 -8.01
CA PRO A 102 8.07 -13.63 -8.03
C PRO A 102 8.94 -12.60 -7.34
N SER A 103 9.82 -13.06 -6.45
CA SER A 103 10.80 -12.31 -5.68
C SER A 103 11.79 -11.47 -6.53
N ALA A 104 11.44 -11.17 -7.77
CA ALA A 104 12.28 -10.59 -8.80
C ALA A 104 12.09 -9.09 -9.03
N LEU A 105 11.24 -8.39 -8.27
CA LEU A 105 11.32 -6.93 -8.26
C LEU A 105 12.53 -6.51 -7.40
N PRO A 106 13.55 -5.94 -8.04
CA PRO A 106 14.89 -5.86 -7.41
C PRO A 106 14.98 -4.83 -6.28
N HIS A 107 13.98 -3.98 -6.10
CA HIS A 107 14.03 -2.86 -5.15
C HIS A 107 12.74 -2.75 -4.35
N GLN A 108 12.80 -3.21 -3.10
CA GLN A 108 11.73 -3.07 -2.10
C GLN A 108 12.15 -2.14 -0.95
N ASP A 109 13.30 -1.49 -1.08
CA ASP A 109 13.99 -0.72 -0.06
C ASP A 109 14.14 0.77 -0.42
N ALA A 110 13.37 1.25 -1.41
CA ALA A 110 13.42 2.64 -1.84
C ALA A 110 12.91 3.63 -0.77
N PHE A 111 12.08 3.15 0.17
CA PHE A 111 11.59 3.94 1.29
C PHE A 111 11.89 3.26 2.61
N THR A 112 12.30 4.05 3.59
CA THR A 112 12.48 3.63 4.98
C THR A 112 11.79 4.64 5.86
N VAL A 113 10.97 4.17 6.80
CA VAL A 113 10.47 4.98 7.89
C VAL A 113 11.40 4.83 9.07
N VAL A 114 11.82 5.96 9.65
CA VAL A 114 12.72 6.00 10.80
C VAL A 114 12.05 6.76 11.93
N ALA A 115 12.10 6.23 13.15
CA ALA A 115 11.55 6.90 14.32
C ALA A 115 12.45 6.71 15.54
N GLU A 116 12.63 7.80 16.31
CA GLU A 116 13.42 7.81 17.54
C GLU A 116 12.66 7.16 18.69
N VAL A 117 13.38 6.38 19.48
CA VAL A 117 12.92 5.79 20.75
C VAL A 117 12.97 6.83 21.85
N ILE A 118 11.81 7.24 22.34
CA ILE A 118 11.66 8.29 23.38
C ILE A 118 11.37 7.72 24.78
N GLU A 119 11.04 6.45 24.90
CA GLU A 119 10.89 5.73 26.16
C GLU A 119 11.25 4.26 25.99
N VAL A 120 11.87 3.64 26.99
CA VAL A 120 12.05 2.18 27.07
C VAL A 120 11.82 1.75 28.52
N GLU A 121 10.76 0.95 28.76
CA GLU A 121 10.39 0.48 30.08
C GLU A 121 9.87 -0.98 30.05
N THR A 122 9.99 -1.65 31.17
CA THR A 122 9.36 -2.98 31.37
C THR A 122 7.97 -2.77 31.94
N LYS A 123 6.94 -3.20 31.19
CA LYS A 123 5.53 -3.04 31.54
C LYS A 123 4.79 -4.37 31.42
N PRO A 124 3.66 -4.57 32.14
CA PRO A 124 2.77 -5.71 31.89
C PRO A 124 2.31 -5.72 30.43
N SER A 125 2.18 -6.89 29.84
CA SER A 125 1.70 -7.05 28.45
C SER A 125 0.21 -6.73 28.33
N VAL A 126 -0.56 -6.90 29.39
CA VAL A 126 -1.98 -6.57 29.48
C VAL A 126 -2.17 -5.26 30.26
N PRO A 127 -2.94 -4.30 29.73
CA PRO A 127 -3.29 -3.09 30.48
C PRO A 127 -4.14 -3.44 31.73
N GLU A 128 -3.97 -2.67 32.78
CA GLU A 128 -4.79 -2.80 34.00
C GLU A 128 -6.12 -2.05 33.83
N GLY A 129 -7.23 -2.69 34.23
CA GLY A 129 -8.56 -2.12 34.24
C GLY A 129 -9.52 -2.61 33.18
N PRO A 130 -10.77 -2.12 33.17
CA PRO A 130 -11.78 -2.50 32.17
C PRO A 130 -11.39 -2.03 30.76
N ILE A 131 -11.52 -2.92 29.78
CA ILE A 131 -11.23 -2.63 28.38
C ILE A 131 -12.47 -2.07 27.69
N ALA A 132 -12.31 -0.97 26.98
CA ALA A 132 -13.33 -0.30 26.17
C ALA A 132 -12.78 -0.07 24.74
N PRO A 133 -13.60 0.40 23.78
CA PRO A 133 -13.09 0.85 22.50
C PRO A 133 -12.01 1.91 22.65
N ASN A 134 -10.91 1.75 21.91
CA ASN A 134 -9.84 2.76 21.86
C ASN A 134 -10.27 4.01 21.07
N ALA A 135 -9.40 5.02 20.96
CA ALA A 135 -9.68 6.27 20.24
C ALA A 135 -10.02 6.09 18.75
N PHE A 136 -9.76 4.93 18.17
CA PHE A 136 -10.04 4.58 16.77
C PHE A 136 -11.25 3.64 16.62
N GLY A 137 -12.03 3.44 17.70
CA GLY A 137 -13.26 2.64 17.69
C GLY A 137 -13.04 1.12 17.74
N HIS A 138 -11.82 0.64 17.97
CA HIS A 138 -11.52 -0.79 18.07
C HIS A 138 -11.42 -1.21 19.54
N VAL A 139 -12.01 -2.37 19.88
CA VAL A 139 -11.80 -3.03 21.17
C VAL A 139 -10.54 -3.88 21.06
N PRO A 140 -9.41 -3.48 21.70
CA PRO A 140 -8.17 -4.25 21.61
C PRO A 140 -8.31 -5.58 22.34
N ARG A 141 -7.63 -6.59 21.81
CA ARG A 141 -7.47 -7.89 22.49
C ARG A 141 -6.02 -8.01 22.93
N TRP A 142 -5.82 -8.42 24.18
CA TRP A 142 -4.51 -8.56 24.78
C TRP A 142 -4.27 -10.02 25.16
N GLU A 143 -3.06 -10.48 24.89
CA GLU A 143 -2.55 -11.78 25.38
C GLU A 143 -1.61 -11.50 26.55
N ASP A 144 -1.78 -12.26 27.63
CA ASP A 144 -0.88 -12.12 28.79
C ASP A 144 0.43 -12.89 28.54
N LEU A 145 1.45 -12.10 28.22
CA LEU A 145 2.83 -12.58 27.99
C LEU A 145 3.75 -12.25 29.19
N GLY A 146 3.15 -11.81 30.32
CA GLY A 146 3.90 -11.33 31.48
C GLY A 146 4.56 -9.97 31.24
N PRO A 147 5.58 -9.61 32.03
CA PRO A 147 6.33 -8.37 31.83
C PRO A 147 7.08 -8.38 30.50
N ARG A 148 6.88 -7.33 29.69
CA ARG A 148 7.51 -7.14 28.38
C ARG A 148 8.25 -5.81 28.35
N ARG A 149 9.43 -5.80 27.71
CA ARG A 149 10.17 -4.57 27.50
C ARG A 149 9.57 -3.85 26.29
N ARG A 150 8.98 -2.68 26.52
CA ARG A 150 8.33 -1.87 25.49
C ARG A 150 9.09 -0.58 25.23
N ALA A 151 9.13 -0.18 23.98
CA ALA A 151 9.61 1.13 23.59
C ALA A 151 8.47 1.97 22.99
N ILE A 152 8.52 3.27 23.26
CA ILE A 152 7.67 4.27 22.63
C ILE A 152 8.52 5.04 21.63
N LEU A 153 8.00 5.20 20.40
CA LEU A 153 8.65 5.95 19.33
C LEU A 153 7.91 7.24 19.05
N ALA A 154 8.65 8.29 18.71
CA ALA A 154 8.14 9.62 18.35
C ALA A 154 7.52 9.62 16.94
N MET A 155 6.53 8.79 16.73
CA MET A 155 5.80 8.63 15.47
C MET A 155 4.43 8.00 15.76
N GLY A 156 3.37 8.53 15.18
CA GLY A 156 2.02 7.99 15.36
C GLY A 156 1.15 8.06 14.12
N ARG A 157 -0.16 7.87 14.32
CA ARG A 157 -1.14 7.81 13.21
C ARG A 157 -1.37 9.16 12.52
N GLN A 158 -1.01 10.28 13.13
CA GLN A 158 -1.05 11.60 12.47
C GLN A 158 0.10 11.81 11.49
N ASP A 159 1.21 11.07 11.66
CA ASP A 159 2.39 11.20 10.82
C ASP A 159 2.26 10.34 9.57
N LEU A 160 1.76 9.11 9.73
CA LEU A 160 1.53 8.16 8.65
C LEU A 160 0.58 7.03 9.06
N GLN A 161 0.13 6.26 8.08
CA GLN A 161 -0.58 5.02 8.35
C GLN A 161 0.38 3.99 8.94
N THR A 162 0.16 3.65 10.22
CA THR A 162 1.05 2.72 10.96
C THR A 162 0.75 1.26 10.70
N ASP A 163 -0.45 0.95 10.20
CA ASP A 163 -0.88 -0.42 9.93
C ASP A 163 -0.09 -0.99 8.74
N GLY A 164 0.51 -2.16 8.95
CA GLY A 164 1.32 -2.83 7.93
C GLY A 164 2.80 -2.41 7.90
N LEU A 165 3.25 -1.49 8.76
CA LEU A 165 4.68 -1.24 8.96
C LEU A 165 5.39 -2.53 9.38
N GLN A 166 6.55 -2.79 8.82
CA GLN A 166 7.37 -3.97 9.14
C GLN A 166 8.70 -3.53 9.76
N PRO A 167 8.96 -3.82 11.05
CA PRO A 167 10.24 -3.52 11.66
C PRO A 167 11.37 -4.22 10.91
N ARG A 168 12.47 -3.49 10.63
CA ARG A 168 13.67 -4.08 10.03
C ARG A 168 14.51 -4.85 11.03
N ARG A 169 14.45 -4.43 12.31
CA ARG A 169 15.22 -5.06 13.37
C ARG A 169 14.53 -6.32 13.86
N PRO A 170 15.20 -7.48 13.85
CA PRO A 170 14.68 -8.72 14.44
C PRO A 170 14.35 -8.55 15.93
N GLY A 171 13.29 -9.20 16.38
CA GLY A 171 12.84 -9.14 17.77
C GLY A 171 12.00 -7.88 18.13
N VAL A 172 11.79 -6.96 17.21
CA VAL A 172 10.85 -5.85 17.37
C VAL A 172 9.47 -6.27 16.86
N THR A 173 8.44 -6.05 17.69
CA THR A 173 7.03 -6.31 17.32
C THR A 173 6.19 -5.07 17.59
N ILE A 174 5.36 -4.65 16.64
CA ILE A 174 4.45 -3.51 16.83
C ILE A 174 3.29 -3.93 17.72
N VAL A 175 3.09 -3.19 18.82
CA VAL A 175 1.98 -3.39 19.75
C VAL A 175 0.76 -2.58 19.34
N GLY A 176 0.98 -1.34 18.90
CA GLY A 176 -0.07 -0.44 18.43
C GLY A 176 0.41 0.99 18.32
N ALA A 177 -0.48 1.88 17.88
CA ALA A 177 -0.17 3.30 17.73
C ALA A 177 -1.31 4.19 18.24
N SER A 178 -0.95 5.28 18.91
CA SER A 178 -1.81 6.42 19.16
C SER A 178 -1.73 7.44 18.02
N SER A 179 -2.28 8.64 18.20
CA SER A 179 -2.08 9.75 17.27
C SER A 179 -0.60 10.11 17.10
N ASP A 180 0.15 10.11 18.20
CA ASP A 180 1.50 10.68 18.28
C ASP A 180 2.61 9.66 18.53
N HIS A 181 2.27 8.45 18.97
CA HIS A 181 3.25 7.46 19.43
C HIS A 181 3.00 6.07 18.83
N LEU A 182 4.07 5.42 18.39
CA LEU A 182 4.09 4.00 18.06
C LEU A 182 4.68 3.24 19.26
N VAL A 183 3.96 2.22 19.74
CA VAL A 183 4.43 1.34 20.80
C VAL A 183 4.90 0.03 20.19
N VAL A 184 6.12 -0.36 20.53
CA VAL A 184 6.72 -1.63 20.10
C VAL A 184 7.17 -2.45 21.30
N ASP A 185 7.08 -3.77 21.17
CA ASP A 185 7.72 -4.73 22.07
C ASP A 185 9.14 -4.99 21.56
N VAL A 186 10.11 -4.86 22.45
CA VAL A 186 11.54 -5.01 22.14
C VAL A 186 12.22 -6.03 23.07
N THR A 187 11.43 -6.89 23.69
CA THR A 187 11.91 -7.89 24.65
C THR A 187 12.93 -8.84 24.03
N GLU A 188 12.68 -9.25 22.79
CA GLU A 188 13.50 -10.26 22.10
C GLU A 188 14.65 -9.64 21.26
N THR A 189 14.93 -8.34 21.45
CA THR A 189 16.00 -7.68 20.66
C THR A 189 17.39 -7.96 21.24
N ASP A 190 18.34 -8.28 20.36
CA ASP A 190 19.75 -8.40 20.69
C ASP A 190 20.60 -7.63 19.65
N PRO A 191 21.40 -6.64 20.07
CA PRO A 191 21.49 -6.04 21.42
C PRO A 191 20.17 -5.34 21.84
N PRO A 192 19.96 -5.10 23.16
CA PRO A 192 18.75 -4.42 23.64
C PRO A 192 18.62 -3.01 23.09
N VAL A 193 17.41 -2.62 22.70
CA VAL A 193 17.06 -1.25 22.25
C VAL A 193 17.27 -0.24 23.38
N ARG A 194 17.74 0.96 23.04
CA ARG A 194 18.08 2.03 23.98
C ARG A 194 17.28 3.30 23.70
N LEU A 195 17.12 4.12 24.71
CA LEU A 195 16.56 5.48 24.57
C LEU A 195 17.44 6.31 23.61
N GLY A 196 16.79 7.08 22.72
CA GLY A 196 17.47 7.90 21.70
C GLY A 196 17.96 7.10 20.49
N GLU A 197 17.74 5.79 20.44
CA GLU A 197 18.05 4.97 19.27
C GLU A 197 16.97 5.14 18.20
N GLU A 198 17.36 5.09 16.93
CA GLU A 198 16.43 5.10 15.81
C GLU A 198 16.09 3.67 15.40
N LEU A 199 14.79 3.40 15.23
CA LEU A 199 14.31 2.15 14.66
C LEU A 199 13.78 2.37 13.24
N GLU A 200 14.11 1.43 12.36
CA GLU A 200 13.76 1.46 10.95
C GLU A 200 12.61 0.48 10.64
N PHE A 201 11.76 0.91 9.70
CA PHE A 201 10.61 0.12 9.24
C PHE A 201 10.52 0.14 7.71
N ASN A 202 10.10 -0.98 7.13
CA ASN A 202 9.65 -1.03 5.75
C ASN A 202 8.18 -0.58 5.70
N PRO A 203 7.85 0.50 4.98
CA PRO A 203 6.48 0.99 4.89
C PRO A 203 5.69 0.27 3.79
N PRO A 204 4.41 -0.07 4.01
CA PRO A 204 3.49 -0.42 2.94
C PRO A 204 3.09 0.84 2.13
N TYR A 205 2.43 0.66 0.98
CA TYR A 205 2.00 1.76 0.12
C TYR A 205 1.22 2.86 0.86
N GLY A 206 0.28 2.47 1.73
CA GLY A 206 -0.51 3.43 2.50
C GLY A 206 0.33 4.29 3.45
N ALA A 207 1.38 3.71 4.05
CA ALA A 207 2.31 4.44 4.91
C ALA A 207 3.13 5.45 4.09
N VAL A 208 3.65 5.05 2.92
CA VAL A 208 4.37 5.98 2.02
C VAL A 208 3.46 7.12 1.58
N ALA A 209 2.24 6.81 1.12
CA ALA A 209 1.31 7.83 0.62
C ALA A 209 0.94 8.86 1.70
N THR A 210 0.72 8.42 2.94
CA THR A 210 0.36 9.30 4.05
C THR A 210 1.57 10.07 4.59
N ALA A 211 2.74 9.44 4.73
CA ALA A 211 3.98 10.11 5.14
C ALA A 211 4.40 11.22 4.17
N MET A 212 4.27 10.99 2.85
CA MET A 212 4.58 12.00 1.83
C MET A 212 3.62 13.19 1.84
N ALA A 213 2.43 13.04 2.39
CA ALA A 213 1.45 14.11 2.58
C ALA A 213 1.49 14.74 3.99
N SER A 214 2.21 14.14 4.92
CA SER A 214 2.33 14.61 6.31
C SER A 214 3.11 15.92 6.39
N ARG A 215 2.72 16.78 7.34
CA ARG A 215 3.46 18.01 7.68
C ARG A 215 4.49 17.80 8.79
N THR A 216 4.41 16.68 9.48
CA THR A 216 5.25 16.33 10.65
C THR A 216 6.36 15.36 10.27
N ALA A 217 6.18 14.54 9.24
CA ALA A 217 7.21 13.66 8.74
C ALA A 217 8.26 14.43 7.91
N THR A 218 9.51 14.36 8.33
CA THR A 218 10.63 14.93 7.56
C THR A 218 11.05 13.98 6.45
N GLN A 219 11.09 14.49 5.22
CA GLN A 219 11.53 13.72 4.06
C GLN A 219 13.01 13.93 3.81
N VAL A 220 13.78 12.86 3.78
CA VAL A 220 15.21 12.85 3.51
C VAL A 220 15.49 12.04 2.24
N VAL A 221 16.10 12.68 1.24
CA VAL A 221 16.53 11.99 0.01
C VAL A 221 17.98 11.56 0.17
N ILE A 222 18.21 10.25 0.12
CA ILE A 222 19.56 9.67 0.19
C ILE A 222 20.00 9.34 -1.24
N PRO A 223 21.08 9.96 -1.76
CA PRO A 223 21.59 9.63 -3.08
C PRO A 223 22.02 8.16 -3.13
N MET A 224 21.58 7.42 -4.16
CA MET A 224 22.12 6.08 -4.41
C MET A 224 23.63 6.19 -4.63
N LYS A 225 24.42 5.47 -3.84
CA LYS A 225 25.82 5.25 -4.17
C LYS A 225 25.86 4.50 -5.50
N SER A 226 26.58 5.03 -6.50
CA SER A 226 26.85 4.29 -7.73
C SER A 226 27.39 2.91 -7.33
N ARG A 227 26.73 1.85 -7.77
CA ARG A 227 27.29 0.50 -7.64
C ARG A 227 28.51 0.47 -8.57
N GLU A 228 29.70 0.48 -7.98
CA GLU A 228 30.95 0.15 -8.68
C GLU A 228 30.95 -1.32 -9.09
#